data_cd220ea81ff090b29ed224d6ea9bef73
#
_entry.id   cd220ea81ff090b29ed224d6ea9bef73
#
_cell.length_a   1.000
_cell.length_b   1.000
_cell.length_c   1.000
_cell.angle_alpha   90.00
_cell.angle_beta   90.00
_cell.angle_gamma   90.00
#
_symmetry.space_group_name_H-M   'P 1'
#
loop_
_entity.id
_entity.type
_entity.pdbx_description
1 polymer ?
#
loop_
_entity_poly.entity_id
_entity_poly.type
_entity_poly.pdbx_seq_one_letter_code
_entity_poly.pdbx_strand_id
1 'polypeptide(L)'
;MTEYAALIRKLAKYDSFLGVSVTDEPLWSQMDGLEEAFKLLEKLGYGDKYASYTNVLPWTNSPNGFAGNKNKGVDEYFDVIYNDVKIPYLSSTGYYYTQKDTPDAQLANMFVALSNMRKCAIKYNVPLWRMLQAGGQWNDSMDEVDSVDPYPNEGEFLFDVNIALAYGCKAIQ
;
A
#
# COMPACT_ATOMS: atom_id res chain seq x y z
N MET A 1 3.97 -10.62 -19.85
CA MET A 1 3.03 -11.59 -19.24
C MET A 1 3.53 -13.03 -19.24
N THR A 2 4.11 -13.57 -20.30
CA THR A 2 4.58 -14.97 -20.38
C THR A 2 5.69 -15.29 -19.38
N GLU A 3 6.66 -14.39 -19.24
CA GLU A 3 7.77 -14.53 -18.27
C GLU A 3 7.29 -14.46 -16.82
N TYR A 4 6.38 -13.53 -16.53
CA TYR A 4 5.77 -13.40 -15.21
C TYR A 4 5.01 -14.67 -14.81
N ALA A 5 4.20 -15.22 -15.73
CA ALA A 5 3.50 -16.49 -15.50
C ALA A 5 4.46 -17.65 -15.24
N ALA A 6 5.58 -17.71 -15.96
CA ALA A 6 6.59 -18.73 -15.76
C ALA A 6 7.27 -18.62 -14.39
N LEU A 7 7.57 -17.37 -13.96
CA LEU A 7 8.13 -17.12 -12.65
C LEU A 7 7.17 -17.54 -11.53
N ILE A 8 5.89 -17.14 -11.61
CA ILE A 8 4.89 -17.52 -10.61
C ILE A 8 4.77 -19.04 -10.51
N ARG A 9 4.67 -19.75 -11.64
CA ARG A 9 4.62 -21.23 -11.63
C ARG A 9 5.86 -21.87 -11.02
N LYS A 10 7.03 -21.25 -11.19
CA LYS A 10 8.28 -21.71 -10.58
C LYS A 10 8.26 -21.51 -9.07
N LEU A 11 7.85 -20.34 -8.60
CA LEU A 11 7.79 -19.99 -7.18
C LEU A 11 6.70 -20.81 -6.44
N ALA A 12 5.56 -21.03 -7.07
CA ALA A 12 4.44 -21.77 -6.50
C ALA A 12 4.72 -23.26 -6.22
N LYS A 13 5.88 -23.77 -6.61
CA LYS A 13 6.35 -25.12 -6.24
C LYS A 13 6.89 -25.20 -4.81
N TYR A 14 7.15 -24.07 -4.18
CA TYR A 14 7.66 -24.01 -2.81
C TYR A 14 6.49 -23.80 -1.83
N ASP A 15 6.42 -24.62 -0.79
CA ASP A 15 5.38 -24.53 0.24
C ASP A 15 5.40 -23.20 0.98
N SER A 16 6.55 -22.53 1.02
CA SER A 16 6.72 -21.19 1.62
C SER A 16 6.25 -20.04 0.72
N PHE A 17 5.84 -20.31 -0.52
CA PHE A 17 5.34 -19.26 -1.41
C PHE A 17 3.91 -18.87 -1.03
N LEU A 18 3.76 -17.68 -0.47
CA LEU A 18 2.48 -17.14 -0.02
C LEU A 18 1.79 -16.23 -1.04
N GLY A 19 2.57 -15.56 -1.90
CA GLY A 19 2.05 -14.62 -2.88
C GLY A 19 3.13 -13.69 -3.41
N VAL A 20 2.70 -12.68 -4.13
CA VAL A 20 3.59 -11.67 -4.73
C VAL A 20 3.07 -10.26 -4.48
N SER A 21 3.98 -9.33 -4.23
CA SER A 21 3.70 -7.92 -4.41
C SER A 21 3.76 -7.62 -5.91
N VAL A 22 2.63 -7.26 -6.50
CA VAL A 22 2.52 -7.11 -7.96
C VAL A 22 3.19 -5.82 -8.42
N THR A 23 2.94 -4.74 -7.70
CA THR A 23 3.58 -3.45 -7.89
C THR A 23 3.48 -2.65 -6.59
N ASP A 24 4.17 -1.53 -6.53
CA ASP A 24 4.12 -0.59 -5.42
C ASP A 24 3.58 0.75 -5.92
N GLU A 25 2.63 1.32 -5.19
CA GLU A 25 2.02 2.63 -5.45
C GLU A 25 1.64 2.88 -6.92
N PRO A 26 0.79 2.03 -7.53
CA PRO A 26 0.50 2.09 -8.95
C PRO A 26 -0.07 3.45 -9.35
N LEU A 27 0.46 4.00 -10.44
CA LEU A 27 -0.06 5.20 -11.09
C LEU A 27 -1.22 4.85 -12.02
N TRP A 28 -2.02 5.87 -12.40
CA TRP A 28 -3.12 5.70 -13.36
C TRP A 28 -2.70 5.04 -14.67
N SER A 29 -1.50 5.35 -15.17
CA SER A 29 -0.94 4.76 -16.39
C SER A 29 -0.60 3.27 -16.27
N GLN A 30 -0.64 2.72 -15.07
CA GLN A 30 -0.29 1.33 -14.78
C GLN A 30 -1.52 0.44 -14.48
N MET A 31 -2.72 1.04 -14.42
CA MET A 31 -3.95 0.32 -14.01
C MET A 31 -4.29 -0.85 -14.92
N ASP A 32 -4.19 -0.69 -16.25
CA ASP A 32 -4.46 -1.77 -17.19
C ASP A 32 -3.50 -2.96 -17.00
N GLY A 33 -2.20 -2.67 -16.81
CA GLY A 33 -1.20 -3.70 -16.55
C GLY A 33 -1.39 -4.39 -15.19
N LEU A 34 -1.84 -3.65 -14.19
CA LEU A 34 -2.17 -4.17 -12.87
C LEU A 34 -3.39 -5.12 -12.95
N GLU A 35 -4.44 -4.72 -13.65
CA GLU A 35 -5.62 -5.55 -13.89
C GLU A 35 -5.26 -6.85 -14.61
N GLU A 36 -4.45 -6.77 -15.67
CA GLU A 36 -3.96 -7.95 -16.38
C GLU A 36 -3.14 -8.88 -15.49
N ALA A 37 -2.31 -8.34 -14.59
CA ALA A 37 -1.52 -9.14 -13.67
C ALA A 37 -2.40 -9.92 -12.68
N PHE A 38 -3.41 -9.27 -12.09
CA PHE A 38 -4.35 -9.95 -11.18
C PHE A 38 -5.23 -10.97 -11.90
N LYS A 39 -5.73 -10.68 -13.10
CA LYS A 39 -6.44 -11.67 -13.95
C LYS A 39 -5.56 -12.87 -14.29
N LEU A 40 -4.27 -12.65 -14.51
CA LEU A 40 -3.34 -13.76 -14.74
C LEU A 40 -3.16 -14.62 -13.49
N LEU A 41 -3.01 -14.02 -12.30
CA LEU A 41 -2.91 -14.74 -11.03
C LEU A 41 -4.16 -15.59 -10.79
N GLU A 42 -5.34 -15.04 -11.01
CA GLU A 42 -6.61 -15.78 -10.93
C GLU A 42 -6.66 -16.96 -11.92
N LYS A 43 -6.33 -16.71 -13.18
CA LYS A 43 -6.28 -17.75 -14.22
C LYS A 43 -5.28 -18.87 -13.92
N LEU A 44 -4.20 -18.57 -13.21
CA LEU A 44 -3.21 -19.55 -12.78
C LEU A 44 -3.63 -20.31 -11.53
N GLY A 45 -4.78 -19.98 -10.92
CA GLY A 45 -5.28 -20.58 -9.69
C GLY A 45 -4.57 -20.10 -8.43
N TYR A 46 -3.98 -18.90 -8.47
CA TYR A 46 -3.26 -18.31 -7.36
C TYR A 46 -3.99 -17.10 -6.73
N GLY A 47 -5.13 -16.70 -7.27
CA GLY A 47 -5.93 -15.60 -6.74
C GLY A 47 -6.43 -15.85 -5.31
N ASP A 48 -6.98 -17.04 -5.06
CA ASP A 48 -7.57 -17.38 -3.75
C ASP A 48 -6.60 -18.05 -2.77
N LYS A 49 -5.48 -18.57 -3.27
CA LYS A 49 -4.55 -19.35 -2.45
C LYS A 49 -3.41 -18.55 -1.86
N TYR A 50 -3.07 -17.43 -2.46
CA TYR A 50 -1.86 -16.70 -2.14
C TYR A 50 -2.18 -15.25 -1.82
N ALA A 51 -1.46 -14.69 -0.86
CA ALA A 51 -1.56 -13.30 -0.49
C ALA A 51 -0.88 -12.39 -1.53
N SER A 52 -1.44 -12.35 -2.75
CA SER A 52 -0.96 -11.43 -3.79
C SER A 52 -1.64 -10.08 -3.63
N TYR A 53 -0.85 -9.03 -3.61
CA TYR A 53 -1.33 -7.68 -3.33
C TYR A 53 -0.53 -6.63 -4.08
N THR A 54 -0.97 -5.40 -3.97
CA THR A 54 -0.19 -4.20 -4.26
C THR A 54 -0.37 -3.21 -3.11
N ASN A 55 0.69 -2.49 -2.75
CA ASN A 55 0.52 -1.31 -1.91
C ASN A 55 -0.09 -0.21 -2.75
N VAL A 56 -1.12 0.41 -2.23
CA VAL A 56 -1.72 1.58 -2.87
C VAL A 56 -1.15 2.85 -2.27
N LEU A 57 -1.16 3.92 -3.04
CA LEU A 57 -0.79 5.25 -2.56
C LEU A 57 -1.59 5.58 -1.30
N PRO A 58 -0.94 6.17 -0.28
CA PRO A 58 -1.64 6.58 0.93
C PRO A 58 -2.72 7.60 0.59
N TRP A 59 -3.85 7.49 1.28
CA TRP A 59 -4.93 8.45 1.10
C TRP A 59 -4.47 9.85 1.48
N THR A 60 -4.45 10.74 0.52
CA THR A 60 -4.22 12.16 0.74
C THR A 60 -5.51 12.94 0.51
N ASN A 61 -5.70 14.04 1.22
CA ASN A 61 -6.86 14.92 1.01
C ASN A 61 -6.73 15.76 -0.28
N SER A 62 -6.00 15.28 -1.29
CA SER A 62 -5.87 15.98 -2.57
C SER A 62 -7.09 15.71 -3.44
N PRO A 63 -7.99 16.67 -3.61
CA PRO A 63 -9.21 16.47 -4.39
C PRO A 63 -8.96 16.36 -5.89
N ASN A 64 -7.80 16.80 -6.36
CA ASN A 64 -7.44 16.80 -7.76
C ASN A 64 -5.98 16.36 -7.93
N GLY A 65 -5.75 15.51 -8.93
CA GLY A 65 -4.39 15.14 -9.30
C GLY A 65 -3.79 14.02 -8.46
N PHE A 66 -4.53 12.92 -8.28
CA PHE A 66 -4.02 11.74 -7.57
C PHE A 66 -3.36 10.74 -8.53
N ALA A 67 -2.30 10.08 -8.07
CA ALA A 67 -1.63 8.99 -8.79
C ALA A 67 -1.21 9.35 -10.23
N GLY A 68 -0.73 10.57 -10.44
CA GLY A 68 -0.24 11.03 -11.76
C GLY A 68 -1.32 11.50 -12.73
N ASN A 69 -2.60 11.54 -12.34
CA ASN A 69 -3.68 12.07 -13.18
C ASN A 69 -4.26 13.35 -12.59
N LYS A 70 -4.11 14.47 -13.29
CA LYS A 70 -4.54 15.81 -12.85
C LYS A 70 -6.07 15.97 -12.76
N ASN A 71 -6.83 15.13 -13.44
CA ASN A 71 -8.28 15.24 -13.58
C ASN A 71 -9.06 14.21 -12.74
N LYS A 72 -8.36 13.28 -12.07
CA LYS A 72 -8.97 12.21 -11.30
C LYS A 72 -8.56 12.30 -9.84
N GLY A 73 -9.53 12.08 -8.98
CA GLY A 73 -9.35 12.13 -7.54
C GLY A 73 -9.02 10.77 -6.93
N VAL A 74 -8.86 10.78 -5.63
CA VAL A 74 -8.56 9.61 -4.82
C VAL A 74 -9.70 8.58 -4.82
N ASP A 75 -10.96 9.03 -4.80
CA ASP A 75 -12.11 8.13 -4.80
C ASP A 75 -12.19 7.31 -6.09
N GLU A 76 -12.00 7.95 -7.25
CA GLU A 76 -11.98 7.27 -8.54
C GLU A 76 -10.82 6.26 -8.65
N TYR A 77 -9.66 6.59 -8.07
CA TYR A 77 -8.52 5.68 -8.02
C TYR A 77 -8.87 4.39 -7.25
N PHE A 78 -9.46 4.53 -6.07
CA PHE A 78 -9.87 3.36 -5.29
C PHE A 78 -11.05 2.62 -5.90
N ASP A 79 -11.96 3.31 -6.59
CA ASP A 79 -13.04 2.65 -7.33
C ASP A 79 -12.48 1.71 -8.41
N VAL A 80 -11.50 2.15 -9.20
CA VAL A 80 -10.85 1.30 -10.21
C VAL A 80 -10.07 0.15 -9.56
N ILE A 81 -9.29 0.43 -8.52
CA ILE A 81 -8.50 -0.60 -7.81
C ILE A 81 -9.39 -1.74 -7.31
N TYR A 82 -10.54 -1.46 -6.73
CA TYR A 82 -11.37 -2.47 -6.06
C TYR A 82 -12.52 -3.00 -6.89
N ASN A 83 -13.07 -2.23 -7.82
CA ASN A 83 -14.17 -2.68 -8.67
C ASN A 83 -13.70 -3.32 -9.98
N ASP A 84 -12.62 -2.79 -10.57
CA ASP A 84 -12.12 -3.24 -11.87
C ASP A 84 -10.95 -4.23 -11.69
N VAL A 85 -9.88 -3.82 -11.02
CA VAL A 85 -8.70 -4.66 -10.76
C VAL A 85 -8.97 -5.76 -9.73
N LYS A 86 -9.81 -5.49 -8.73
CA LYS A 86 -10.25 -6.44 -7.68
C LYS A 86 -9.11 -6.95 -6.81
N ILE A 87 -8.29 -6.03 -6.32
CA ILE A 87 -7.23 -6.36 -5.36
C ILE A 87 -7.87 -6.90 -4.06
N PRO A 88 -7.40 -8.04 -3.53
CA PRO A 88 -8.07 -8.71 -2.41
C PRO A 88 -7.84 -8.06 -1.05
N TYR A 89 -6.86 -7.15 -0.93
CA TYR A 89 -6.48 -6.50 0.32
C TYR A 89 -6.24 -5.01 0.08
N LEU A 90 -6.54 -4.19 1.07
CA LEU A 90 -6.14 -2.81 1.09
C LEU A 90 -4.84 -2.68 1.88
N SER A 91 -3.71 -2.67 1.18
CA SER A 91 -2.39 -2.39 1.76
C SER A 91 -1.94 -1.00 1.37
N SER A 92 -1.54 -0.21 2.34
CA SER A 92 -1.05 1.15 2.11
C SER A 92 0.19 1.43 2.94
N THR A 93 1.13 2.10 2.32
CA THR A 93 2.26 2.74 2.98
C THR A 93 1.81 4.03 3.68
N GLY A 94 2.65 4.55 4.52
CA GLY A 94 2.48 5.85 5.14
C GLY A 94 3.58 6.05 6.17
N TYR A 95 4.55 6.85 5.79
CA TYR A 95 5.69 7.19 6.62
C TYR A 95 5.43 8.55 7.25
N TYR A 96 5.05 8.55 8.53
CA TYR A 96 4.59 9.77 9.22
C TYR A 96 5.66 10.38 10.11
N TYR A 97 6.66 9.60 10.51
CA TYR A 97 7.77 10.09 11.31
C TYR A 97 8.80 10.75 10.41
N THR A 98 8.58 12.03 10.10
CA THR A 98 9.42 12.83 9.22
C THR A 98 10.12 13.94 10.01
N GLN A 99 11.29 14.39 9.54
CA GLN A 99 11.97 15.53 10.16
C GLN A 99 11.28 16.88 9.89
N LYS A 100 10.43 16.93 8.86
CA LYS A 100 9.82 18.17 8.38
C LYS A 100 8.57 18.58 9.15
N ASP A 101 7.91 17.59 9.76
CA ASP A 101 6.64 17.81 10.44
C ASP A 101 6.80 17.83 11.96
N THR A 102 5.99 18.63 12.63
CA THR A 102 5.88 18.56 14.09
C THR A 102 5.21 17.24 14.51
N PRO A 103 5.50 16.71 15.72
CA PRO A 103 4.84 15.50 16.21
C PRO A 103 3.30 15.54 16.11
N ASP A 104 2.69 16.67 16.42
CA ASP A 104 1.23 16.84 16.32
C ASP A 104 0.75 16.75 14.86
N ALA A 105 1.49 17.32 13.90
CA ALA A 105 1.16 17.24 12.48
C ALA A 105 1.34 15.80 11.96
N GLN A 106 2.38 15.10 12.38
CA GLN A 106 2.61 13.69 12.05
C GLN A 106 1.44 12.81 12.50
N LEU A 107 1.03 12.95 13.76
CA LEU A 107 -0.11 12.23 14.31
C LEU A 107 -1.42 12.58 13.60
N ALA A 108 -1.68 13.85 13.34
CA ALA A 108 -2.87 14.28 12.62
C ALA A 108 -2.94 13.66 11.21
N ASN A 109 -1.84 13.68 10.47
CA ASN A 109 -1.75 13.07 9.15
C ASN A 109 -1.97 11.55 9.18
N MET A 110 -1.36 10.86 10.15
CA MET A 110 -1.54 9.43 10.37
C MET A 110 -3.01 9.09 10.63
N PHE A 111 -3.68 9.80 11.55
CA PHE A 111 -5.08 9.54 11.88
C PHE A 111 -6.02 9.82 10.72
N VAL A 112 -5.78 10.86 9.94
CA VAL A 112 -6.56 11.16 8.74
C VAL A 112 -6.42 10.04 7.72
N ALA A 113 -5.19 9.62 7.43
CA ALA A 113 -4.94 8.55 6.47
C ALA A 113 -5.56 7.22 6.93
N LEU A 114 -5.32 6.78 8.16
CA LEU A 114 -5.88 5.53 8.70
C LEU A 114 -7.42 5.55 8.72
N SER A 115 -8.03 6.70 9.07
CA SER A 115 -9.48 6.84 9.05
C SER A 115 -10.06 6.68 7.65
N ASN A 116 -9.42 7.28 6.65
CA ASN A 116 -9.85 7.18 5.26
C ASN A 116 -9.60 5.78 4.69
N MET A 117 -8.45 5.17 4.99
CA MET A 117 -8.15 3.79 4.58
C MET A 117 -9.15 2.78 5.20
N ARG A 118 -9.50 2.96 6.48
CA ARG A 118 -10.54 2.14 7.10
C ARG A 118 -11.90 2.31 6.42
N LYS A 119 -12.33 3.54 6.12
CA LYS A 119 -13.58 3.79 5.38
C LYS A 119 -13.55 3.12 4.02
N CYS A 120 -12.43 3.20 3.31
CA CYS A 120 -12.22 2.55 2.04
C CYS A 120 -12.32 1.02 2.16
N ALA A 121 -11.62 0.41 3.12
CA ALA A 121 -11.67 -1.03 3.37
C ALA A 121 -13.11 -1.52 3.65
N ILE A 122 -13.88 -0.75 4.41
CA ILE A 122 -15.29 -1.05 4.68
C ILE A 122 -16.13 -0.90 3.41
N LYS A 123 -15.97 0.18 2.65
CA LYS A 123 -16.71 0.45 1.39
C LYS A 123 -16.58 -0.71 0.41
N TYR A 124 -15.36 -1.24 0.23
CA TYR A 124 -15.08 -2.30 -0.74
C TYR A 124 -15.09 -3.71 -0.13
N ASN A 125 -15.36 -3.81 1.17
CA ASN A 125 -15.38 -5.09 1.91
C ASN A 125 -14.08 -5.90 1.75
N VAL A 126 -12.93 -5.23 1.91
CA VAL A 126 -11.60 -5.84 1.83
C VAL A 126 -10.85 -5.71 3.15
N PRO A 127 -10.00 -6.68 3.54
CA PRO A 127 -9.15 -6.56 4.71
C PRO A 127 -8.17 -5.39 4.58
N LEU A 128 -7.99 -4.63 5.66
CA LEU A 128 -7.00 -3.56 5.75
C LEU A 128 -5.67 -4.12 6.25
N TRP A 129 -4.62 -3.83 5.53
CA TRP A 129 -3.23 -4.12 5.91
C TRP A 129 -2.47 -2.80 6.10
N ARG A 130 -1.48 -2.83 6.95
CA ARG A 130 -0.65 -1.66 7.24
C ARG A 130 0.82 -1.99 7.04
N MET A 131 1.51 -1.22 6.19
CA MET A 131 2.96 -1.20 6.16
C MET A 131 3.46 -0.17 7.17
N LEU A 132 4.23 -0.61 8.15
CA LEU A 132 4.78 0.24 9.20
C LEU A 132 6.11 0.87 8.76
N GLN A 133 6.39 2.03 9.31
CA GLN A 133 7.71 2.64 9.18
C GLN A 133 8.66 1.99 10.20
N ALA A 134 9.53 1.09 9.73
CA ALA A 134 10.55 0.44 10.56
C ALA A 134 11.96 0.98 10.30
N GLY A 135 12.12 1.87 9.33
CA GLY A 135 13.40 2.44 8.93
C GLY A 135 13.29 3.91 8.62
N GLY A 136 14.44 4.58 8.53
CA GLY A 136 14.53 5.94 7.99
C GLY A 136 14.37 5.92 6.47
N GLN A 137 13.74 6.95 5.92
CA GLN A 137 13.67 7.14 4.49
C GLN A 137 14.90 7.90 3.98
N TRP A 138 15.52 7.34 2.95
CA TRP A 138 16.57 8.05 2.21
C TRP A 138 15.89 8.98 1.21
N ASN A 139 16.32 10.23 1.21
CA ASN A 139 15.99 11.12 0.10
C ASN A 139 16.99 10.87 -1.04
N ASP A 140 16.53 10.76 -2.29
CA ASP A 140 17.35 10.43 -3.47
C ASP A 140 18.46 11.45 -3.81
N SER A 141 18.49 12.59 -3.13
CA SER A 141 19.62 13.52 -3.21
C SER A 141 20.72 13.06 -2.25
N MET A 142 21.60 12.20 -2.75
CA MET A 142 22.74 11.61 -2.01
C MET A 142 23.75 12.64 -1.47
N ASP A 143 23.53 13.92 -1.64
CA ASP A 143 24.50 14.97 -1.29
C ASP A 143 24.24 15.63 0.07
N GLU A 144 23.13 15.34 0.76
CA GLU A 144 22.87 15.92 2.09
C GLU A 144 22.47 14.84 3.10
N VAL A 145 23.38 14.58 4.05
CA VAL A 145 23.17 13.65 5.17
C VAL A 145 21.99 14.06 6.07
N ASP A 146 21.47 15.26 5.91
CA ASP A 146 20.39 15.85 6.70
C ASP A 146 18.97 15.55 6.18
N SER A 147 18.83 14.72 5.14
CA SER A 147 17.54 14.45 4.48
C SER A 147 16.96 13.05 4.74
N VAL A 148 17.45 12.36 5.73
CA VAL A 148 16.94 11.03 6.12
C VAL A 148 15.83 11.22 7.16
N ASP A 149 14.63 10.72 6.85
CA ASP A 149 13.59 10.62 7.86
C ASP A 149 14.08 9.72 9.01
N PRO A 150 13.84 10.09 10.26
CA PRO A 150 14.37 9.36 11.40
C PRO A 150 13.80 7.94 11.46
N TYR A 151 14.58 7.04 12.03
CA TYR A 151 14.04 5.77 12.48
C TYR A 151 13.04 6.05 13.61
N PRO A 152 11.86 5.45 13.59
CA PRO A 152 10.96 5.57 14.72
C PRO A 152 11.63 4.97 15.97
N ASN A 153 11.50 5.64 17.09
CA ASN A 153 11.91 5.06 18.36
C ASN A 153 10.94 3.93 18.78
N GLU A 154 11.30 3.17 19.81
CA GLU A 154 10.48 2.05 20.28
C GLU A 154 9.04 2.46 20.60
N GLY A 155 8.84 3.62 21.24
CA GLY A 155 7.51 4.11 21.58
C GLY A 155 6.67 4.45 20.36
N GLU A 156 7.26 5.10 19.37
CA GLU A 156 6.63 5.43 18.09
C GLU A 156 6.29 4.18 17.30
N PHE A 157 7.19 3.21 17.24
CA PHE A 157 6.94 1.95 16.56
C PHE A 157 5.81 1.16 17.23
N LEU A 158 5.83 1.01 18.55
CA LEU A 158 4.78 0.35 19.32
C LEU A 158 3.44 1.09 19.19
N PHE A 159 3.49 2.42 19.15
CA PHE A 159 2.28 3.23 18.91
C PHE A 159 1.68 2.93 17.54
N ASP A 160 2.50 2.89 16.45
CA ASP A 160 2.02 2.60 15.09
C ASP A 160 1.42 1.18 15.01
N VAL A 161 2.04 0.19 15.63
CA VAL A 161 1.49 -1.17 15.74
C VAL A 161 0.12 -1.16 16.43
N ASN A 162 0.01 -0.52 17.60
CA ASN A 162 -1.24 -0.52 18.38
C ASN A 162 -2.35 0.26 17.67
N ILE A 163 -2.02 1.37 17.02
CA ILE A 163 -2.97 2.16 16.25
C ILE A 163 -3.46 1.39 15.02
N ALA A 164 -2.59 0.69 14.30
CA ALA A 164 -2.98 -0.16 13.19
C ALA A 164 -4.01 -1.23 13.64
N LEU A 165 -3.77 -1.87 14.77
CA LEU A 165 -4.73 -2.84 15.35
C LEU A 165 -6.04 -2.16 15.76
N ALA A 166 -6.00 -0.99 16.38
CA ALA A 166 -7.20 -0.23 16.76
C ALA A 166 -8.05 0.20 15.56
N TYR A 167 -7.41 0.49 14.43
CA TYR A 167 -8.10 0.75 13.16
C TYR A 167 -8.58 -0.52 12.44
N GLY A 168 -8.31 -1.71 12.99
CA GLY A 168 -8.82 -2.99 12.51
C GLY A 168 -7.98 -3.59 11.39
N CYS A 169 -6.70 -3.25 11.28
CA CYS A 169 -5.79 -3.91 10.37
C CYS A 169 -5.72 -5.41 10.66
N LYS A 170 -5.72 -6.22 9.61
CA LYS A 170 -5.67 -7.69 9.69
C LYS A 170 -4.25 -8.22 9.47
N ALA A 171 -3.36 -7.41 8.93
CA ALA A 171 -1.95 -7.70 8.80
C ALA A 171 -1.12 -6.42 8.94
N ILE A 172 0.11 -6.62 9.37
CA ILE A 172 1.15 -5.61 9.53
C ILE A 172 2.37 -6.10 8.76
N GLN A 173 2.97 -5.20 7.99
CA GLN A 173 4.19 -5.44 7.20
C GLN A 173 5.31 -4.53 7.67
#